data_de3fd5fd3b0ec7d8977080cece8f31b6
#
_entry.id   de3fd5fd3b0ec7d8977080cece8f31b6
#
_cell.length_a   1.000
_cell.length_b   1.000
_cell.length_c   1.000
_cell.angle_alpha   90.00
_cell.angle_beta   90.00
_cell.angle_gamma   90.00
#
_symmetry.space_group_name_H-M   'P 1'
#
loop_
_entity.id
_entity.type
_entity.pdbx_description
1 polymer ?
#
loop_
_entity_poly.entity_id
_entity_poly.type
_entity_poly.pdbx_seq_one_letter_code
_entity_poly.pdbx_strand_id
1 'polypeptide(L)' 'NANVQLEKAPAGSTFFHTFSDGSGRDVNEVYKVNADKSVTLVNRTVSNAS' A
#
# COMPACT_ATOMS: atom_id res chain seq x y z
N ASN A 1 -6.74 -0.04 13.03
CA ASN A 1 -6.69 -0.99 11.95
C ASN A 1 -6.89 -0.28 10.61
N ALA A 2 -6.81 -1.03 9.51
CA ALA A 2 -6.81 -0.44 8.18
C ALA A 2 -8.12 0.31 7.89
N ASN A 3 -9.24 -0.17 8.38
CA ASN A 3 -10.52 0.49 8.11
C ASN A 3 -10.56 1.89 8.70
N VAL A 4 -10.01 2.04 9.90
CA VAL A 4 -9.98 3.36 10.54
C VAL A 4 -9.13 4.33 9.73
N GLN A 5 -7.99 3.85 9.24
CA GLN A 5 -7.11 4.68 8.43
C GLN A 5 -7.77 5.10 7.12
N LEU A 6 -8.48 4.17 6.50
CA LEU A 6 -9.15 4.47 5.23
C LEU A 6 -10.25 5.50 5.41
N GLU A 7 -10.94 5.48 6.53
CA GLU A 7 -11.97 6.47 6.78
C GLU A 7 -11.41 7.88 6.88
N LYS A 8 -10.17 8.00 7.33
CA LYS A 8 -9.55 9.31 7.47
C LYS A 8 -8.92 9.81 6.18
N ALA A 9 -8.60 8.90 5.27
CA ALA A 9 -7.94 9.27 4.03
C ALA A 9 -8.96 9.72 3.00
N PRO A 10 -8.76 10.88 2.37
CA PRO A 10 -9.68 11.33 1.33
C PRO A 10 -9.55 10.48 0.08
N ALA A 11 -10.62 10.41 -0.70
CA ALA A 11 -10.60 9.69 -1.97
C ALA A 11 -9.54 10.31 -2.87
N GLY A 12 -8.83 9.44 -3.60
CA GLY A 12 -7.73 9.88 -4.45
C GLY A 12 -6.38 9.89 -3.77
N SER A 13 -6.35 9.73 -2.45
CA SER A 13 -5.08 9.65 -1.73
C SER A 13 -4.35 8.38 -2.05
N THR A 14 -3.03 8.41 -1.95
CA THR A 14 -2.20 7.22 -2.11
C THR A 14 -1.40 6.99 -0.84
N PHE A 15 -1.06 5.74 -0.57
CA PHE A 15 -0.20 5.42 0.55
C PHE A 15 0.67 4.23 0.18
N PHE A 16 1.77 4.09 0.91
CA PHE A 16 2.76 3.06 0.67
C PHE A 16 2.65 1.98 1.72
N HIS A 17 2.87 0.75 1.28
CA HIS A 17 2.96 -0.39 2.18
C HIS A 17 4.22 -1.16 1.82
N THR A 18 5.10 -1.38 2.81
CA THR A 18 6.36 -2.06 2.59
C THR A 18 6.46 -3.24 3.54
N PHE A 19 6.87 -4.38 3.01
CA PHE A 19 7.08 -5.55 3.85
C PHE A 19 8.19 -6.41 3.26
N SER A 20 8.78 -7.25 4.11
CA SER A 20 9.80 -8.20 3.69
C SER A 20 9.13 -9.52 3.34
N ASP A 21 9.53 -10.15 2.23
CA ASP A 21 8.93 -11.40 1.81
C ASP A 21 9.60 -12.63 2.45
N GLY A 22 10.57 -12.41 3.33
CA GLY A 22 11.24 -13.48 4.02
C GLY A 22 12.44 -14.07 3.29
N SER A 23 12.69 -13.66 2.07
CA SER A 23 13.83 -14.15 1.30
C SER A 23 14.92 -13.08 1.12
N GLY A 24 14.86 -12.01 1.90
CA GLY A 24 15.81 -10.92 1.81
C GLY A 24 15.42 -9.86 0.81
N ARG A 25 14.18 -9.88 0.34
CA ARG A 25 13.68 -8.87 -0.58
C ARG A 25 12.60 -8.04 0.09
N ASP A 26 12.54 -6.78 -0.27
CA ASP A 26 11.52 -5.87 0.22
C ASP A 26 10.50 -5.65 -0.88
N VAL A 27 9.24 -5.75 -0.51
CA VAL A 27 8.12 -5.51 -1.42
C VAL A 27 7.52 -4.16 -1.07
N ASN A 28 7.42 -3.29 -2.06
CA ASN A 28 6.83 -1.97 -1.91
C ASN A 28 5.56 -1.91 -2.74
N GLU A 29 4.48 -1.53 -2.12
CA GLU A 29 3.19 -1.43 -2.80
C GLU A 29 2.64 -0.03 -2.62
N VAL A 30 2.02 0.49 -3.68
CA VAL A 30 1.34 1.77 -3.64
C VAL A 30 -0.14 1.50 -3.85
N TYR A 31 -0.94 2.01 -2.94
CA TYR A 31 -2.39 1.85 -2.98
C TYR A 31 -3.06 3.19 -3.13
N LYS A 32 -4.20 3.19 -3.79
CA LYS A 32 -5.02 4.39 -3.96
C LYS A 32 -6.36 4.17 -3.27
N VAL A 33 -6.81 5.19 -2.56
CA VAL A 33 -8.11 5.16 -1.88
C VAL A 33 -9.20 5.57 -2.87
N ASN A 34 -10.20 4.72 -3.01
CA ASN A 34 -11.31 4.98 -3.91
C ASN A 34 -12.41 5.78 -3.21
N ALA A 35 -13.38 6.26 -4.01
CA ALA A 35 -14.46 7.07 -3.47
C ALA A 35 -15.32 6.33 -2.45
N ASP A 36 -15.40 5.01 -2.56
CA ASP A 36 -16.17 4.19 -1.63
C ASP A 36 -15.35 3.71 -0.45
N LYS A 37 -14.13 4.24 -0.28
CA LYS A 37 -13.22 3.90 0.80
C LYS A 37 -12.52 2.56 0.64
N SER A 38 -12.70 1.90 -0.48
CA SER A 38 -11.89 0.73 -0.80
C SER A 38 -10.53 1.17 -1.32
N VAL A 39 -9.59 0.24 -1.41
CA VAL A 39 -8.26 0.54 -1.92
C VAL A 39 -7.95 -0.31 -3.13
N THR A 40 -7.17 0.24 -4.04
CA THR A 40 -6.73 -0.43 -5.25
C THR A 40 -5.21 -0.41 -5.29
N LEU A 41 -4.62 -1.56 -5.60
CA LEU A 41 -3.18 -1.64 -5.80
C LEU A 41 -2.83 -0.96 -7.11
N VAL A 42 -2.04 0.09 -7.03
CA VAL A 42 -1.66 0.88 -8.19
C VAL A 42 -0.32 0.42 -8.75
N ASN A 43 0.61 0.08 -7.86
CA ASN A 43 1.94 -0.30 -8.28
C ASN A 43 2.55 -1.24 -7.26
N ARG A 44 3.45 -2.10 -7.72
CA ARG A 44 4.16 -3.02 -6.86
C ARG A 44 5.58 -3.14 -7.37
N THR A 45 6.53 -2.98 -6.48
CA THR A 45 7.95 -3.07 -6.80
C THR A 45 8.63 -3.97 -5.79
N VAL A 46 9.48 -4.85 -6.27
CA VAL A 46 10.25 -5.74 -5.41
C VAL A 46 11.71 -5.32 -5.51
N SER A 47 12.31 -5.04 -4.37
CA SER A 47 13.71 -4.65 -4.28
C SER A 47 14.49 -5.70 -3.54
N ASN A 48 15.69 -6.01 -4.04
CA ASN A 48 16.58 -6.91 -3.32
C ASN A 48 17.28 -6.12 -2.22
N ALA A 49 17.19 -6.63 -1.00
CA ALA A 49 17.93 -6.06 0.12
C ALA A 49 19.29 -6.73 0.17
N SER A 50 20.26 -6.08 -0.27
CA SER A 50 21.59 -6.70 -0.30
C SER A 50 22.64 -5.80 0.32
#